data_fa15bee76cf7ad90f7b0af8d68e07778
#
_entry.id   fa15bee76cf7ad90f7b0af8d68e07778
#
_cell.length_a   1.000
_cell.length_b   1.000
_cell.length_c   1.000
_cell.angle_alpha   90.00
_cell.angle_beta   90.00
_cell.angle_gamma   90.00
#
_symmetry.space_group_name_H-M   'P 1'
#
loop_
_entity.id
_entity.type
_entity.pdbx_description
1 polymer ?
#
loop_
_entity_poly.entity_id
_entity_poly.type
_entity_poly.pdbx_seq_one_letter_code
_entity_poly.pdbx_strand_id
1 'polypeptide(L)'
;PATSETVAQIASGDDKKARILKELLLADLGITDVTIKNTSGKIPVITTTHRIINEDGTTEYFQLLMEQESVGTQHFFARIGGWLQALENGALLVVDEIEDSLHPLLTRRLIEMVQDKAVNTKGAQLIFTTHDAMLLDLNFFRRDQIWFAEKNDETCATELYSLASFSPRKGENVRKGYLQGRFGAIPFIGGDA
;
A
#
# COMPACT_ATOMS: atom_id res chain seq x y z
N PRO A 1 -5.35 14.57 3.61
CA PRO A 1 -4.88 14.18 4.95
C PRO A 1 -3.59 13.36 4.88
N ALA A 2 -3.55 12.21 4.14
CA ALA A 2 -2.35 11.38 4.06
C ALA A 2 -1.15 12.07 3.37
N THR A 3 -1.40 12.86 2.34
CA THR A 3 -0.37 13.67 1.65
C THR A 3 0.30 14.66 2.61
N SER A 4 -0.42 15.17 3.62
CA SER A 4 0.12 16.13 4.59
C SER A 4 1.25 15.55 5.43
N GLU A 5 1.19 14.26 5.78
CA GLU A 5 2.24 13.60 6.57
C GLU A 5 3.53 13.44 5.77
N THR A 6 3.44 12.98 4.51
CA THR A 6 4.62 12.87 3.63
C THR A 6 5.27 14.24 3.41
N VAL A 7 4.46 15.28 3.18
CA VAL A 7 4.93 16.66 3.03
C VAL A 7 5.62 17.15 4.31
N ALA A 8 5.02 16.90 5.48
CA ALA A 8 5.59 17.28 6.77
C ALA A 8 6.94 16.61 7.03
N GLN A 9 7.07 15.32 6.70
CA GLN A 9 8.33 14.60 6.85
C GLN A 9 9.42 15.10 5.91
N ILE A 10 9.10 15.36 4.63
CA ILE A 10 10.04 15.94 3.69
C ILE A 10 10.52 17.34 4.18
N ALA A 11 9.61 18.14 4.71
CA ALA A 11 9.92 19.45 5.24
C ALA A 11 10.70 19.41 6.57
N SER A 12 10.69 18.31 7.30
CA SER A 12 11.32 18.19 8.62
C SER A 12 12.82 17.91 8.58
N GLY A 13 13.39 17.52 7.43
CA GLY A 13 14.83 17.32 7.28
C GLY A 13 15.23 16.40 6.14
N ASP A 14 16.50 16.54 5.74
CA ASP A 14 17.04 15.84 4.57
C ASP A 14 17.06 14.31 4.72
N ASP A 15 17.29 13.78 5.92
CA ASP A 15 17.31 12.34 6.18
C ASP A 15 15.95 11.71 5.90
N LYS A 16 14.86 12.34 6.35
CA LYS A 16 13.52 11.86 6.11
C LYS A 16 13.12 11.98 4.64
N LYS A 17 13.49 13.10 4.00
CA LYS A 17 13.34 13.26 2.55
C LYS A 17 14.07 12.16 1.80
N ALA A 18 15.33 11.86 2.13
CA ALA A 18 16.12 10.84 1.49
C ALA A 18 15.49 9.45 1.62
N ARG A 19 14.91 9.11 2.79
CA ARG A 19 14.18 7.84 2.99
C ARG A 19 12.94 7.75 2.11
N ILE A 20 12.16 8.81 2.01
CA ILE A 20 10.97 8.85 1.14
C ILE A 20 11.40 8.70 -0.32
N LEU A 21 12.40 9.43 -0.78
CA LEU A 21 12.93 9.34 -2.15
C LEU A 21 13.42 7.94 -2.47
N LYS A 22 14.08 7.27 -1.52
CA LYS A 22 14.50 5.87 -1.69
C LYS A 22 13.33 4.94 -1.95
N GLU A 23 12.23 5.08 -1.22
CA GLU A 23 11.03 4.23 -1.43
C GLU A 23 10.32 4.58 -2.76
N LEU A 24 10.25 5.84 -3.15
CA LEU A 24 9.73 6.25 -4.46
C LEU A 24 10.56 5.68 -5.62
N LEU A 25 11.87 5.65 -5.47
CA LEU A 25 12.77 5.05 -6.46
C LEU A 25 12.62 3.53 -6.53
N LEU A 26 12.54 2.85 -5.37
CA LEU A 26 12.32 1.40 -5.29
C LEU A 26 10.94 0.98 -5.81
N ALA A 27 9.97 1.87 -5.78
CA ALA A 27 8.64 1.68 -6.35
C ALA A 27 8.62 1.83 -7.89
N ASP A 28 9.78 2.06 -8.51
CA ASP A 28 9.95 2.26 -9.96
C ASP A 28 9.05 3.37 -10.53
N LEU A 29 8.85 4.42 -9.75
CA LEU A 29 8.03 5.56 -10.14
C LEU A 29 8.83 6.61 -10.94
N GLY A 30 10.12 6.38 -11.20
CA GLY A 30 11.00 7.27 -11.96
C GLY A 30 11.30 8.61 -11.27
N ILE A 31 10.83 8.82 -10.06
CA ILE A 31 11.01 10.07 -9.31
C ILE A 31 12.39 10.08 -8.66
N THR A 32 13.19 11.08 -8.99
CA THR A 32 14.55 11.27 -8.46
C THR A 32 14.64 12.37 -7.39
N ASP A 33 13.70 13.30 -7.39
CA ASP A 33 13.57 14.33 -6.35
C ASP A 33 12.13 14.81 -6.19
N VAL A 34 11.84 15.37 -5.02
CA VAL A 34 10.56 16.03 -4.71
C VAL A 34 10.84 17.38 -4.09
N THR A 35 10.23 18.41 -4.64
CA THR A 35 10.29 19.77 -4.13
C THR A 35 8.92 20.22 -3.63
N ILE A 36 8.89 20.85 -2.46
CA ILE A 36 7.68 21.39 -1.85
C ILE A 36 7.82 22.91 -1.74
N LYS A 37 6.91 23.64 -2.38
CA LYS A 37 6.82 25.09 -2.26
C LYS A 37 5.59 25.46 -1.43
N ASN A 38 5.84 25.98 -0.23
CA ASN A 38 4.79 26.51 0.63
C ASN A 38 4.39 27.89 0.12
N THR A 39 3.12 28.06 -0.22
CA THR A 39 2.55 29.36 -0.59
C THR A 39 1.69 29.82 0.58
N SER A 40 1.95 31.00 1.12
CA SER A 40 1.25 31.55 2.30
C SER A 40 -0.28 31.40 2.17
N GLY A 41 -0.87 30.62 3.09
CA GLY A 41 -2.32 30.38 3.16
C GLY A 41 -2.92 29.50 2.07
N LYS A 42 -2.11 28.79 1.27
CA LYS A 42 -2.56 27.87 0.20
C LYS A 42 -2.00 26.47 0.42
N ILE A 43 -2.60 25.50 -0.27
CA ILE A 43 -2.10 24.13 -0.34
C ILE A 43 -0.68 24.15 -0.92
N PRO A 44 0.29 23.45 -0.32
CA PRO A 44 1.66 23.39 -0.82
C PRO A 44 1.69 22.81 -2.24
N VAL A 45 2.47 23.43 -3.12
CA VAL A 45 2.73 22.91 -4.46
C VAL A 45 3.85 21.88 -4.37
N ILE A 46 3.55 20.65 -4.77
CA ILE A 46 4.49 19.53 -4.77
C ILE A 46 4.90 19.27 -6.23
N THR A 47 6.21 19.28 -6.46
CA THR A 47 6.80 19.02 -7.79
C THR A 47 7.73 17.82 -7.69
N THR A 48 7.57 16.87 -8.60
CA THR A 48 8.44 15.72 -8.78
C THR A 48 9.47 16.01 -9.86
N THR A 49 10.65 15.43 -9.74
CA THR A 49 11.71 15.49 -10.75
C THR A 49 11.97 14.09 -11.28
N HIS A 50 11.92 13.92 -12.58
CA HIS A 50 12.19 12.68 -13.30
C HIS A 50 13.48 12.79 -14.09
N ARG A 51 14.13 11.65 -14.31
CA ARG A 51 15.34 11.53 -15.10
C ARG A 51 15.06 10.78 -16.40
N ILE A 52 15.48 11.33 -17.52
CA ILE A 52 15.50 10.68 -18.82
C ILE A 52 16.95 10.41 -19.20
N ILE A 53 17.22 9.22 -19.69
CA ILE A 53 18.49 8.86 -20.33
C ILE A 53 18.19 8.71 -21.83
N ASN A 54 18.72 9.63 -22.62
CA ASN A 54 18.56 9.65 -24.07
C ASN A 54 19.35 8.53 -24.75
N GLU A 55 19.04 8.23 -26.01
CA GLU A 55 19.73 7.19 -26.79
C GLU A 55 21.23 7.45 -26.95
N ASP A 56 21.66 8.71 -26.93
CA ASP A 56 23.05 9.15 -26.98
C ASP A 56 23.79 9.06 -25.62
N GLY A 57 23.09 8.60 -24.56
CA GLY A 57 23.62 8.48 -23.21
C GLY A 57 23.58 9.79 -22.40
N THR A 58 23.08 10.89 -22.97
CA THR A 58 22.88 12.12 -22.20
C THR A 58 21.73 11.99 -21.21
N THR A 59 21.84 12.70 -20.10
CA THR A 59 20.82 12.69 -19.05
C THR A 59 20.12 14.03 -19.00
N GLU A 60 18.81 14.00 -19.07
CA GLU A 60 17.94 15.17 -18.90
C GLU A 60 17.03 14.98 -17.69
N TYR A 61 16.59 16.11 -17.14
CA TYR A 61 15.65 16.14 -16.03
C TYR A 61 14.44 16.98 -16.41
N PHE A 62 13.26 16.49 -16.08
CA PHE A 62 12.02 17.23 -16.23
C PHE A 62 11.21 17.22 -14.95
N GLN A 63 10.32 18.16 -14.79
CA GLN A 63 9.50 18.30 -13.59
C GLN A 63 8.02 18.18 -13.94
N LEU A 64 7.28 17.51 -13.06
CA LEU A 64 5.83 17.44 -13.08
C LEU A 64 5.28 17.96 -11.76
N LEU A 65 4.09 18.52 -11.80
CA LEU A 65 3.30 18.71 -10.59
C LEU A 65 2.82 17.35 -10.09
N MET A 66 2.71 17.13 -8.78
CA MET A 66 2.21 15.88 -8.22
C MET A 66 0.82 15.51 -8.76
N GLU A 67 -0.01 16.49 -9.07
CA GLU A 67 -1.33 16.28 -9.68
C GLU A 67 -1.28 15.81 -11.15
N GLN A 68 -0.13 15.92 -11.80
CA GLN A 68 0.12 15.43 -13.16
C GLN A 68 0.69 14.00 -13.18
N GLU A 69 1.09 13.49 -12.02
CA GLU A 69 1.52 12.10 -11.86
C GLU A 69 0.35 11.13 -12.02
N SER A 70 0.68 9.86 -12.26
CA SER A 70 -0.33 8.80 -12.24
C SER A 70 -1.05 8.75 -10.89
N VAL A 71 -2.31 8.34 -10.89
CA VAL A 71 -3.09 8.18 -9.65
C VAL A 71 -2.38 7.24 -8.66
N GLY A 72 -1.78 6.16 -9.15
CA GLY A 72 -0.99 5.23 -8.32
C GLY A 72 0.22 5.90 -7.67
N THR A 73 0.95 6.73 -8.42
CA THR A 73 2.08 7.52 -7.90
C THR A 73 1.61 8.48 -6.80
N GLN A 74 0.51 9.20 -7.04
CA GLN A 74 -0.06 10.13 -6.07
C GLN A 74 -0.47 9.41 -4.78
N HIS A 75 -1.14 8.24 -4.88
CA HIS A 75 -1.57 7.45 -3.74
C HIS A 75 -0.40 6.83 -2.97
N PHE A 76 0.62 6.33 -3.67
CA PHE A 76 1.82 5.83 -3.02
C PHE A 76 2.56 6.96 -2.28
N PHE A 77 2.77 8.11 -2.93
CA PHE A 77 3.37 9.29 -2.30
C PHE A 77 2.58 9.73 -1.07
N ALA A 78 1.27 9.77 -1.15
CA ALA A 78 0.43 10.16 -0.03
C ALA A 78 0.61 9.25 1.20
N ARG A 79 0.80 7.95 0.99
CA ARG A 79 0.87 6.93 2.05
C ARG A 79 2.26 6.76 2.64
N ILE A 80 3.32 6.91 1.84
CA ILE A 80 4.68 6.49 2.24
C ILE A 80 5.21 7.24 3.47
N GLY A 81 4.91 8.52 3.63
CA GLY A 81 5.33 9.27 4.81
C GLY A 81 4.73 8.73 6.11
N GLY A 82 3.41 8.50 6.12
CA GLY A 82 2.72 7.90 7.28
C GLY A 82 3.21 6.48 7.57
N TRP A 83 3.54 5.71 6.53
CA TRP A 83 4.10 4.37 6.66
C TRP A 83 5.45 4.37 7.36
N LEU A 84 6.36 5.20 6.88
CA LEU A 84 7.70 5.35 7.47
C LEU A 84 7.63 5.87 8.91
N GLN A 85 6.72 6.80 9.20
CA GLN A 85 6.51 7.29 10.55
C GLN A 85 5.99 6.20 11.49
N ALA A 86 5.05 5.39 11.03
CA ALA A 86 4.53 4.28 11.83
C ALA A 86 5.62 3.25 12.14
N LEU A 87 6.47 2.91 11.16
CA LEU A 87 7.62 2.03 11.35
C LEU A 87 8.63 2.61 12.35
N GLU A 88 8.88 3.92 12.28
CA GLU A 88 9.77 4.61 13.22
C GLU A 88 9.27 4.58 14.66
N ASN A 89 7.96 4.68 14.84
CA ASN A 89 7.33 4.79 16.16
C ASN A 89 6.84 3.46 16.73
N GLY A 90 6.85 2.37 15.95
CA GLY A 90 6.23 1.10 16.34
C GLY A 90 4.71 1.20 16.45
N ALA A 91 4.09 2.03 15.61
CA ALA A 91 2.68 2.35 15.68
C ALA A 91 1.80 1.31 14.96
N LEU A 92 0.50 1.31 15.27
CA LEU A 92 -0.51 0.56 14.54
C LEU A 92 -0.99 1.38 13.33
N LEU A 93 -0.90 0.76 12.15
CA LEU A 93 -1.54 1.24 10.92
C LEU A 93 -2.87 0.50 10.73
N VAL A 94 -3.94 1.24 10.49
CA VAL A 94 -5.24 0.69 10.09
C VAL A 94 -5.60 1.30 8.74
N VAL A 95 -5.76 0.45 7.72
CA VAL A 95 -5.93 0.89 6.33
C VAL A 95 -7.12 0.16 5.72
N ASP A 96 -8.08 0.91 5.24
CA ASP A 96 -9.19 0.39 4.47
C ASP A 96 -8.79 0.37 2.99
N GLU A 97 -9.08 -0.75 2.29
CA GLU A 97 -8.75 -0.97 0.88
C GLU A 97 -7.28 -0.62 0.57
N ILE A 98 -6.35 -1.41 1.12
CA ILE A 98 -4.91 -1.13 1.02
C ILE A 98 -4.42 -0.98 -0.42
N GLU A 99 -5.04 -1.68 -1.35
CA GLU A 99 -4.76 -1.64 -2.79
C GLU A 99 -5.32 -0.42 -3.51
N ASP A 100 -6.17 0.42 -2.87
CA ASP A 100 -6.86 1.51 -3.56
C ASP A 100 -5.90 2.31 -4.44
N SER A 101 -6.18 2.26 -5.76
CA SER A 101 -5.42 2.90 -6.83
C SER A 101 -3.93 2.54 -6.92
N LEU A 102 -3.46 1.52 -6.20
CA LEU A 102 -2.07 1.05 -6.26
C LEU A 102 -1.93 -0.15 -7.19
N HIS A 103 -0.79 -0.21 -7.87
CA HIS A 103 -0.38 -1.44 -8.54
C HIS A 103 -0.15 -2.55 -7.48
N PRO A 104 -0.55 -3.82 -7.72
CA PRO A 104 -0.40 -4.91 -6.74
C PRO A 104 1.01 -5.07 -6.15
N LEU A 105 2.06 -4.80 -6.92
CA LEU A 105 3.43 -4.83 -6.42
C LEU A 105 3.72 -3.71 -5.40
N LEU A 106 3.11 -2.54 -5.56
CA LEU A 106 3.26 -1.43 -4.60
C LEU A 106 2.53 -1.74 -3.29
N THR A 107 1.32 -2.29 -3.39
CA THR A 107 0.58 -2.79 -2.21
C THR A 107 1.41 -3.83 -1.46
N ARG A 108 1.95 -4.80 -2.18
CA ARG A 108 2.82 -5.83 -1.61
C ARG A 108 4.05 -5.22 -0.93
N ARG A 109 4.72 -4.25 -1.57
CA ARG A 109 5.88 -3.54 -1.00
C ARG A 109 5.55 -2.88 0.33
N LEU A 110 4.42 -2.18 0.43
CA LEU A 110 3.98 -1.56 1.69
C LEU A 110 3.81 -2.59 2.81
N ILE A 111 3.21 -3.74 2.51
CA ILE A 111 3.03 -4.81 3.49
C ILE A 111 4.38 -5.42 3.90
N GLU A 112 5.26 -5.68 2.93
CA GLU A 112 6.61 -6.23 3.17
C GLU A 112 7.43 -5.34 4.11
N MET A 113 7.32 -4.02 4.01
CA MET A 113 8.01 -3.09 4.91
C MET A 113 7.62 -3.33 6.39
N VAL A 114 6.37 -3.72 6.66
CA VAL A 114 5.90 -4.03 8.03
C VAL A 114 6.31 -5.43 8.47
N GLN A 115 6.36 -6.38 7.52
CA GLN A 115 6.77 -7.77 7.82
C GLN A 115 8.27 -7.95 7.98
N ASP A 116 9.08 -7.12 7.31
CA ASP A 116 10.54 -7.20 7.36
C ASP A 116 11.07 -6.66 8.69
N LYS A 117 11.61 -7.55 9.52
CA LYS A 117 12.19 -7.20 10.81
C LYS A 117 13.43 -6.30 10.73
N ALA A 118 14.09 -6.25 9.58
CA ALA A 118 15.21 -5.33 9.35
C ALA A 118 14.73 -3.89 9.12
N VAL A 119 13.52 -3.73 8.60
CA VAL A 119 12.86 -2.43 8.38
C VAL A 119 12.01 -2.05 9.58
N ASN A 120 11.17 -2.97 10.04
CA ASN A 120 10.26 -2.80 11.18
C ASN A 120 10.93 -3.18 12.51
N THR A 121 11.91 -2.40 12.92
CA THR A 121 12.68 -2.67 14.15
C THR A 121 11.94 -2.31 15.44
N LYS A 122 10.87 -1.52 15.34
CA LYS A 122 10.07 -1.05 16.48
C LYS A 122 8.77 -1.82 16.68
N GLY A 123 8.48 -2.82 15.83
CA GLY A 123 7.29 -3.66 15.95
C GLY A 123 6.00 -2.95 15.57
N ALA A 124 6.03 -2.07 14.58
CA ALA A 124 4.81 -1.51 13.99
C ALA A 124 3.88 -2.63 13.51
N GLN A 125 2.57 -2.41 13.61
CA GLN A 125 1.55 -3.38 13.24
C GLN A 125 0.70 -2.82 12.09
N LEU A 126 0.16 -3.72 11.26
CA LEU A 126 -0.71 -3.37 10.15
C LEU A 126 -1.98 -4.21 10.21
N ILE A 127 -3.13 -3.54 10.22
CA ILE A 127 -4.45 -4.13 9.98
C ILE A 127 -5.00 -3.46 8.73
N PHE A 128 -5.46 -4.26 7.77
CA PHE A 128 -6.01 -3.71 6.54
C PHE A 128 -7.16 -4.56 6.01
N THR A 129 -8.03 -3.91 5.23
CA THR A 129 -9.00 -4.59 4.36
C THR A 129 -8.47 -4.60 2.92
N THR A 130 -8.95 -5.55 2.13
CA THR A 130 -8.59 -5.67 0.71
C THR A 130 -9.64 -6.45 -0.07
N HIS A 131 -9.83 -6.07 -1.33
CA HIS A 131 -10.57 -6.86 -2.32
C HIS A 131 -9.64 -7.65 -3.26
N ASP A 132 -8.30 -7.46 -3.12
CA ASP A 132 -7.33 -8.12 -3.99
C ASP A 132 -7.05 -9.57 -3.55
N ALA A 133 -7.70 -10.51 -4.25
CA ALA A 133 -7.46 -11.94 -4.04
C ALA A 133 -6.00 -12.37 -4.33
N MET A 134 -5.18 -11.55 -4.97
CA MET A 134 -3.74 -11.82 -5.17
C MET A 134 -2.97 -11.86 -3.85
N LEU A 135 -3.48 -11.19 -2.82
CA LEU A 135 -2.90 -11.22 -1.46
C LEU A 135 -3.21 -12.51 -0.70
N LEU A 136 -4.10 -13.40 -1.19
CA LEU A 136 -4.36 -14.72 -0.59
C LEU A 136 -3.24 -15.71 -0.94
N ASP A 137 -2.07 -15.49 -0.34
CA ASP A 137 -0.85 -16.28 -0.55
C ASP A 137 -0.26 -16.71 0.80
N LEU A 138 -0.23 -18.02 1.07
CA LEU A 138 0.32 -18.60 2.30
C LEU A 138 1.87 -18.58 2.35
N ASN A 139 2.54 -18.20 1.26
CA ASN A 139 3.96 -17.87 1.33
C ASN A 139 4.20 -16.44 1.83
N PHE A 140 3.17 -15.60 1.77
CA PHE A 140 3.23 -14.19 2.15
C PHE A 140 2.58 -13.94 3.52
N PHE A 141 1.46 -14.60 3.80
CA PHE A 141 0.76 -14.52 5.08
C PHE A 141 0.62 -15.89 5.73
N ARG A 142 0.61 -15.91 7.07
CA ARG A 142 0.13 -17.07 7.81
C ARG A 142 -1.39 -17.13 7.75
N ARG A 143 -1.95 -18.36 7.82
CA ARG A 143 -3.41 -18.59 7.81
C ARG A 143 -4.16 -17.88 8.94
N ASP A 144 -3.51 -17.63 10.08
CA ASP A 144 -4.09 -16.89 11.21
C ASP A 144 -4.12 -15.37 10.99
N GLN A 145 -3.39 -14.86 9.99
CA GLN A 145 -3.40 -13.46 9.60
C GLN A 145 -4.48 -13.12 8.56
N ILE A 146 -5.07 -14.14 7.92
CA ILE A 146 -6.10 -13.95 6.89
C ILE A 146 -7.47 -14.16 7.52
N TRP A 147 -8.32 -13.16 7.38
CA TRP A 147 -9.69 -13.14 7.88
C TRP A 147 -10.65 -12.81 6.75
N PHE A 148 -11.82 -13.44 6.78
CA PHE A 148 -12.91 -13.18 5.87
C PHE A 148 -14.02 -12.46 6.61
N ALA A 149 -14.60 -11.44 5.94
CA ALA A 149 -15.78 -10.73 6.41
C ALA A 149 -16.93 -11.04 5.45
N GLU A 150 -17.99 -11.64 5.95
CA GLU A 150 -19.16 -12.05 5.17
C GLU A 150 -20.41 -11.43 5.77
N LYS A 151 -21.24 -10.84 4.93
CA LYS A 151 -22.53 -10.32 5.35
C LYS A 151 -23.58 -11.40 5.20
N ASN A 152 -24.28 -11.69 6.28
CA ASN A 152 -25.42 -12.61 6.25
C ASN A 152 -26.64 -11.88 5.64
N ASP A 153 -27.20 -12.44 4.57
CA ASP A 153 -28.28 -11.80 3.81
C ASP A 153 -29.59 -11.71 4.57
N GLU A 154 -29.87 -12.65 5.49
CA GLU A 154 -31.11 -12.68 6.28
C GLU A 154 -31.06 -11.72 7.47
N THR A 155 -29.94 -11.70 8.19
CA THR A 155 -29.80 -10.94 9.44
C THR A 155 -29.14 -9.58 9.23
N CYS A 156 -28.53 -9.35 8.05
CA CYS A 156 -27.66 -8.21 7.76
C CYS A 156 -26.46 -8.08 8.72
N ALA A 157 -26.18 -9.09 9.53
CA ALA A 157 -25.02 -9.11 10.41
C ALA A 157 -23.76 -9.45 9.61
N THR A 158 -22.63 -8.87 10.01
CA THR A 158 -21.32 -9.24 9.45
C THR A 158 -20.68 -10.28 10.33
N GLU A 159 -20.31 -11.41 9.73
CA GLU A 159 -19.54 -12.47 10.37
C GLU A 159 -18.06 -12.32 9.99
N LEU A 160 -17.19 -12.50 10.98
CA LEU A 160 -15.74 -12.43 10.82
C LEU A 160 -15.12 -13.75 11.25
N TYR A 161 -14.40 -14.41 10.33
CA TYR A 161 -13.78 -15.71 10.61
C TYR A 161 -12.42 -15.87 9.92
N SER A 162 -11.52 -16.61 10.57
CA SER A 162 -10.15 -16.80 10.08
C SER A 162 -10.03 -17.94 9.09
N LEU A 163 -9.16 -17.80 8.10
CA LEU A 163 -8.74 -18.87 7.22
C LEU A 163 -8.18 -20.08 8.01
N ALA A 164 -7.61 -19.86 9.20
CA ALA A 164 -7.12 -20.92 10.07
C ALA A 164 -8.21 -21.93 10.44
N SER A 165 -9.48 -21.51 10.55
CA SER A 165 -10.62 -22.37 10.86
C SER A 165 -10.86 -23.47 9.82
N PHE A 166 -10.46 -23.24 8.57
CA PHE A 166 -10.57 -24.19 7.46
C PHE A 166 -9.39 -25.16 7.36
N SER A 167 -8.36 -24.97 8.18
CA SER A 167 -7.15 -25.81 8.22
C SER A 167 -6.55 -26.13 6.83
N PRO A 168 -6.31 -25.11 5.97
CA PRO A 168 -5.75 -25.34 4.65
C PRO A 168 -4.39 -26.01 4.74
N ARG A 169 -4.09 -26.92 3.81
CA ARG A 169 -2.82 -27.66 3.76
C ARG A 169 -1.68 -26.72 3.33
N LYS A 170 -0.46 -27.04 3.76
CA LYS A 170 0.73 -26.34 3.29
C LYS A 170 0.86 -26.51 1.76
N GLY A 171 1.01 -25.40 1.03
CA GLY A 171 1.07 -25.39 -0.44
C GLY A 171 -0.29 -25.41 -1.15
N GLU A 172 -1.39 -25.37 -0.40
CA GLU A 172 -2.71 -25.24 -0.99
C GLU A 172 -2.88 -23.87 -1.66
N ASN A 173 -3.48 -23.83 -2.84
CA ASN A 173 -3.81 -22.60 -3.54
C ASN A 173 -5.08 -21.97 -2.93
N VAL A 174 -4.88 -21.22 -1.85
CA VAL A 174 -5.98 -20.57 -1.11
C VAL A 174 -6.76 -19.60 -1.99
N ARG A 175 -6.06 -18.81 -2.84
CA ARG A 175 -6.71 -17.90 -3.78
C ARG A 175 -7.70 -18.64 -4.69
N LYS A 176 -7.27 -19.76 -5.27
CA LYS A 176 -8.17 -20.58 -6.12
C LYS A 176 -9.36 -21.07 -5.32
N GLY A 177 -9.13 -21.57 -4.11
CA GLY A 177 -10.21 -22.03 -3.21
C GLY A 177 -11.21 -20.91 -2.89
N TYR A 178 -10.72 -19.72 -2.58
CA TYR A 178 -11.54 -18.53 -2.33
C TYR A 178 -12.42 -18.18 -3.55
N LEU A 179 -11.83 -18.05 -4.72
CA LEU A 179 -12.55 -17.72 -5.96
C LEU A 179 -13.57 -18.81 -6.38
N GLN A 180 -13.45 -20.02 -5.85
CA GLN A 180 -14.42 -21.13 -6.02
C GLN A 180 -15.46 -21.19 -4.90
N GLY A 181 -15.49 -20.23 -3.97
CA GLY A 181 -16.47 -20.15 -2.87
C GLY A 181 -16.19 -21.08 -1.68
N ARG A 182 -15.03 -21.77 -1.66
CA ARG A 182 -14.73 -22.76 -0.61
C ARG A 182 -14.68 -22.18 0.81
N PHE A 183 -14.34 -20.91 0.92
CA PHE A 183 -14.17 -20.23 2.20
C PHE A 183 -15.26 -19.21 2.49
N GLY A 184 -16.30 -19.11 1.66
CA GLY A 184 -17.32 -18.06 1.76
C GLY A 184 -16.79 -16.68 1.39
N ALA A 185 -17.49 -15.64 1.82
CA ALA A 185 -17.15 -14.23 1.67
C ALA A 185 -16.87 -13.80 0.21
N ILE A 186 -17.52 -14.42 -0.77
CA ILE A 186 -17.46 -14.02 -2.17
C ILE A 186 -18.83 -13.50 -2.61
N PRO A 187 -18.87 -12.46 -3.47
CA PRO A 187 -20.12 -11.99 -4.04
C PRO A 187 -20.67 -13.04 -5.02
N PHE A 188 -21.94 -13.38 -4.89
CA PHE A 188 -22.68 -14.17 -5.89
C PHE A 188 -23.13 -13.24 -7.00
N ILE A 189 -22.45 -13.29 -8.15
CA ILE A 189 -22.81 -12.49 -9.32
C ILE A 189 -23.69 -13.36 -10.23
N GLY A 190 -24.96 -13.01 -10.37
CA GLY A 190 -25.93 -13.72 -11.21
C GLY A 190 -26.55 -14.91 -10.48
N GLY A 191 -27.42 -14.63 -9.54
CA GLY A 191 -28.29 -15.64 -8.95
C GLY A 191 -29.49 -15.88 -9.84
N ASP A 192 -29.55 -17.01 -10.56
CA ASP A 192 -30.82 -17.67 -10.74
C ASP A 192 -31.08 -18.42 -9.42
N ALA A 193 -32.08 -17.93 -8.67
CA ALA A 193 -32.62 -18.55 -7.49
C ALA A 193 -33.44 -19.79 -7.85
#